data_5f5f72ec4d4df45bd3e5e17065ec33c0
#
_entry.id   5f5f72ec4d4df45bd3e5e17065ec33c0
#
_cell.length_a   1.000
_cell.length_b   1.000
_cell.length_c   1.000
_cell.angle_alpha   90.00
_cell.angle_beta   90.00
_cell.angle_gamma   90.00
#
_symmetry.space_group_name_H-M   'P 1'
#
loop_
_entity.id
_entity.type
_entity.pdbx_description
1 polymer ?
#
loop_
_entity_poly.entity_id
_entity_poly.type
_entity_poly.pdbx_seq_one_letter_code
_entity_poly.pdbx_strand_id
1 'polypeptide(L)'
;MPPRNTALAPTFINFDPLASQVAADPTHELTTGLLATHASVPPKYFYNTLGSKLFEAITLLDEYYPTRTEAGIFEANYGNIAQAIQQTGIRNACLIDLGAGNCAKSAALIPHIKPQQYVPVDISADFLRDAARALQASFPALNIVGLGMDFSSSLVLPDAVQKDDSVFF
;
A
#
# COMPACT_ATOMS: atom_id res chain seq x y z
N MET A 1 -8.14 -23.97 29.21
CA MET A 1 -6.99 -23.42 28.52
C MET A 1 -7.52 -22.32 27.61
N PRO A 2 -7.07 -21.08 27.71
CA PRO A 2 -7.43 -20.07 26.72
C PRO A 2 -6.80 -20.46 25.37
N PRO A 3 -7.47 -20.18 24.24
CA PRO A 3 -6.91 -20.46 22.93
C PRO A 3 -5.59 -19.70 22.79
N ARG A 4 -4.55 -20.40 22.32
CA ARG A 4 -3.30 -19.74 21.94
C ARG A 4 -3.63 -18.82 20.75
N ASN A 5 -3.67 -17.54 21.02
CA ASN A 5 -3.76 -16.53 19.96
C ASN A 5 -2.42 -16.58 19.21
N THR A 6 -2.34 -17.41 18.18
CA THR A 6 -1.14 -17.50 17.33
C THR A 6 -1.13 -16.23 16.51
N ALA A 7 -0.26 -15.30 16.86
CA ALA A 7 -0.04 -14.10 16.05
C ALA A 7 0.30 -14.52 14.61
N LEU A 8 -0.39 -13.94 13.65
CA LEU A 8 -0.11 -14.16 12.23
C LEU A 8 1.20 -13.46 11.87
N ALA A 9 1.88 -13.99 10.85
CA ALA A 9 3.00 -13.31 10.22
C ALA A 9 2.54 -12.80 8.86
N PRO A 10 2.97 -11.59 8.44
CA PRO A 10 2.57 -11.06 7.13
C PRO A 10 3.17 -11.92 6.01
N THR A 11 2.39 -12.16 4.98
CA THR A 11 2.83 -12.80 3.74
C THR A 11 3.31 -11.71 2.77
N PHE A 12 4.42 -11.95 2.05
CA PHE A 12 4.92 -11.02 1.03
C PHE A 12 5.02 -11.71 -0.32
N ILE A 13 4.50 -11.05 -1.32
CA ILE A 13 4.57 -11.47 -2.71
C ILE A 13 5.18 -10.33 -3.51
N ASN A 14 6.36 -10.58 -4.09
CA ASN A 14 6.89 -9.71 -5.12
C ASN A 14 6.23 -10.16 -6.42
N PHE A 15 5.34 -9.34 -6.93
CA PHE A 15 4.55 -9.65 -8.10
C PHE A 15 4.93 -8.72 -9.22
N ASP A 16 5.50 -9.30 -10.27
CA ASP A 16 5.68 -8.62 -11.55
C ASP A 16 4.56 -9.09 -12.49
N PRO A 17 3.49 -8.30 -12.68
CA PRO A 17 2.40 -8.67 -13.57
C PRO A 17 2.86 -8.79 -15.03
N LEU A 18 4.06 -8.28 -15.35
CA LEU A 18 4.64 -8.30 -16.68
C LEU A 18 5.65 -9.42 -16.89
N ALA A 19 5.93 -10.26 -15.89
CA ALA A 19 6.84 -11.40 -16.05
C ALA A 19 6.39 -12.37 -17.16
N SER A 20 5.13 -12.28 -17.62
CA SER A 20 4.57 -13.02 -18.75
C SER A 20 4.37 -12.20 -20.03
N GLN A 21 4.56 -10.89 -19.98
CA GLN A 21 4.54 -10.00 -21.14
C GLN A 21 5.88 -9.28 -21.21
N VAL A 22 6.43 -9.11 -22.41
CA VAL A 22 7.72 -8.45 -22.63
C VAL A 22 7.81 -7.18 -21.78
N ALA A 23 8.53 -7.27 -20.66
CA ALA A 23 8.73 -6.15 -19.75
C ALA A 23 9.30 -4.99 -20.55
N ALA A 24 8.66 -3.82 -20.50
CA ALA A 24 9.27 -2.62 -21.05
C ALA A 24 10.63 -2.45 -20.36
N ASP A 25 11.71 -2.46 -21.15
CA ASP A 25 13.07 -2.31 -20.63
C ASP A 25 13.14 -0.97 -19.86
N PRO A 26 13.39 -0.99 -18.54
CA PRO A 26 13.47 0.24 -17.74
C PRO A 26 14.52 1.21 -18.30
N THR A 27 15.58 0.68 -18.92
CA THR A 27 16.63 1.47 -19.55
C THR A 27 16.08 2.22 -20.78
N HIS A 28 15.19 1.59 -21.54
CA HIS A 28 14.56 2.22 -22.69
C HIS A 28 13.62 3.35 -22.26
N GLU A 29 12.79 3.13 -21.25
CA GLU A 29 11.87 4.16 -20.73
C GLU A 29 12.64 5.38 -20.21
N LEU A 30 13.69 5.16 -19.38
CA LEU A 30 14.54 6.22 -18.86
C LEU A 30 15.27 6.97 -19.97
N THR A 31 15.86 6.24 -20.92
CA THR A 31 16.60 6.84 -22.02
C THR A 31 15.70 7.69 -22.89
N THR A 32 14.51 7.18 -23.21
CA THR A 32 13.51 7.92 -24.00
C THR A 32 13.07 9.21 -23.30
N GLY A 33 12.79 9.14 -21.99
CA GLY A 33 12.39 10.30 -21.22
C GLY A 33 13.49 11.35 -21.07
N LEU A 34 14.73 10.90 -20.77
CA LEU A 34 15.87 11.81 -20.58
C LEU A 34 16.33 12.47 -21.88
N LEU A 35 16.20 11.80 -23.02
CA LEU A 35 16.59 12.33 -24.34
C LEU A 35 15.46 13.11 -25.04
N ALA A 36 14.28 13.21 -24.45
CA ALA A 36 13.19 14.01 -24.99
C ALA A 36 13.52 15.51 -24.97
N THR A 37 12.88 16.29 -25.83
CA THR A 37 13.04 17.78 -25.88
C THR A 37 12.79 18.42 -24.51
N HIS A 38 11.84 17.89 -23.77
CA HIS A 38 11.61 18.19 -22.34
C HIS A 38 11.95 16.95 -21.54
N ALA A 39 13.17 16.91 -20.99
CA ALA A 39 13.66 15.77 -20.25
C ALA A 39 12.75 15.48 -19.05
N SER A 40 12.38 14.21 -18.90
CA SER A 40 11.52 13.74 -17.80
C SER A 40 11.94 12.35 -17.31
N VAL A 41 11.65 12.08 -16.06
CA VAL A 41 11.84 10.76 -15.43
C VAL A 41 10.54 10.40 -14.72
N PRO A 42 9.94 9.23 -14.99
CA PRO A 42 8.76 8.78 -14.26
C PRO A 42 9.01 8.72 -12.74
N PRO A 43 8.09 9.21 -11.90
CA PRO A 43 8.28 9.26 -10.43
C PRO A 43 8.62 7.92 -9.79
N LYS A 44 8.17 6.79 -10.36
CA LYS A 44 8.43 5.45 -9.85
C LYS A 44 9.92 5.14 -9.62
N TYR A 45 10.82 5.78 -10.40
CA TYR A 45 12.27 5.59 -10.26
C TYR A 45 12.87 6.28 -9.03
N PHE A 46 12.11 7.13 -8.34
CA PHE A 46 12.54 7.76 -7.10
C PHE A 46 12.15 6.96 -5.85
N TYR A 47 11.33 5.93 -5.98
CA TYR A 47 10.80 5.16 -4.85
C TYR A 47 11.56 3.84 -4.60
N ASN A 48 12.91 3.86 -4.71
CA ASN A 48 13.72 2.81 -4.12
C ASN A 48 13.77 2.95 -2.59
N THR A 49 14.42 2.02 -1.89
CA THR A 49 14.47 2.04 -0.41
C THR A 49 14.97 3.37 0.15
N LEU A 50 15.99 3.99 -0.47
CA LEU A 50 16.50 5.29 -0.04
C LEU A 50 15.50 6.41 -0.33
N GLY A 51 14.94 6.45 -1.53
CA GLY A 51 13.95 7.45 -1.94
C GLY A 51 12.70 7.41 -1.07
N SER A 52 12.21 6.22 -0.72
CA SER A 52 11.06 6.07 0.19
C SER A 52 11.36 6.63 1.59
N LYS A 53 12.57 6.38 2.13
CA LYS A 53 12.99 6.97 3.42
C LYS A 53 13.18 8.48 3.34
N LEU A 54 13.69 9.00 2.24
CA LEU A 54 13.81 10.45 2.03
C LEU A 54 12.44 11.11 1.93
N PHE A 55 11.49 10.47 1.22
CA PHE A 55 10.13 10.97 1.14
C PHE A 55 9.47 10.96 2.53
N GLU A 56 9.63 9.90 3.32
CA GLU A 56 9.15 9.86 4.70
C GLU A 56 9.72 11.02 5.52
N ALA A 57 11.01 11.33 5.39
CA ALA A 57 11.60 12.50 6.06
C ALA A 57 11.00 13.83 5.56
N ILE A 58 10.72 13.96 4.26
CA ILE A 58 10.06 15.14 3.67
C ILE A 58 8.66 15.34 4.26
N THR A 59 7.91 14.28 4.51
CA THR A 59 6.55 14.38 5.08
C THR A 59 6.53 14.94 6.51
N LEU A 60 7.67 14.97 7.20
CA LEU A 60 7.83 15.54 8.54
C LEU A 60 8.17 17.06 8.53
N LEU A 61 8.50 17.61 7.35
CA LEU A 61 8.82 19.04 7.23
C LEU A 61 7.55 19.90 7.34
N ASP A 62 7.68 21.06 7.97
CA ASP A 62 6.56 22.00 8.13
C ASP A 62 6.04 22.52 6.79
N GLU A 63 6.92 22.68 5.82
CA GLU A 63 6.60 23.12 4.47
C GLU A 63 5.79 22.08 3.68
N TYR A 64 5.94 20.79 4.00
CA TYR A 64 5.21 19.71 3.33
C TYR A 64 3.87 19.43 4.04
N TYR A 65 2.95 20.39 3.93
CA TYR A 65 1.64 20.33 4.58
C TYR A 65 0.69 19.23 4.05
N PRO A 66 0.80 18.68 2.81
CA PRO A 66 -0.21 17.76 2.27
C PRO A 66 -0.46 16.53 3.13
N THR A 67 0.59 15.90 3.66
CA THR A 67 0.47 14.71 4.53
C THR A 67 -0.32 15.01 5.81
N ARG A 68 -0.06 16.16 6.45
CA ARG A 68 -0.79 16.55 7.67
C ARG A 68 -2.24 16.90 7.37
N THR A 69 -2.48 17.59 6.27
CA THR A 69 -3.85 17.94 5.83
C THR A 69 -4.65 16.68 5.51
N GLU A 70 -4.07 15.75 4.77
CA GLU A 70 -4.68 14.46 4.45
C GLU A 70 -5.01 13.68 5.74
N ALA A 71 -4.05 13.57 6.66
CA ALA A 71 -4.27 12.90 7.95
C ALA A 71 -5.42 13.52 8.74
N GLY A 72 -5.52 14.85 8.79
CA GLY A 72 -6.62 15.54 9.45
C GLY A 72 -8.00 15.30 8.79
N ILE A 73 -8.03 15.22 7.44
CA ILE A 73 -9.25 14.88 6.70
C ILE A 73 -9.70 13.46 7.05
N PHE A 74 -8.76 12.50 7.06
CA PHE A 74 -9.07 11.12 7.42
C PHE A 74 -9.56 11.00 8.85
N GLU A 75 -8.86 11.61 9.81
CA GLU A 75 -9.21 11.60 11.23
C GLU A 75 -10.65 12.11 11.45
N ALA A 76 -11.02 13.18 10.77
CA ALA A 76 -12.38 13.74 10.84
C ALA A 76 -13.44 12.83 10.19
N ASN A 77 -13.05 11.87 9.33
CA ASN A 77 -13.97 11.09 8.50
C ASN A 77 -13.90 9.57 8.67
N TYR A 78 -13.07 9.01 9.54
CA TYR A 78 -12.99 7.56 9.71
C TYR A 78 -14.34 6.87 9.94
N GLY A 79 -15.20 7.47 10.78
CA GLY A 79 -16.53 6.94 11.04
C GLY A 79 -17.43 6.96 9.80
N ASN A 80 -17.40 8.03 9.04
CA ASN A 80 -18.17 8.18 7.80
C ASN A 80 -17.71 7.17 6.73
N ILE A 81 -16.40 6.99 6.58
CA ILE A 81 -15.82 6.01 5.66
C ILE A 81 -16.25 4.60 6.03
N ALA A 82 -16.11 4.22 7.30
CA ALA A 82 -16.53 2.91 7.78
C ALA A 82 -18.04 2.68 7.57
N GLN A 83 -18.86 3.68 7.84
CA GLN A 83 -20.30 3.62 7.62
C GLN A 83 -20.65 3.47 6.13
N ALA A 84 -19.97 4.21 5.26
CA ALA A 84 -20.18 4.10 3.81
C ALA A 84 -19.86 2.68 3.31
N ILE A 85 -18.75 2.08 3.77
CA ILE A 85 -18.41 0.70 3.43
C ILE A 85 -19.47 -0.28 3.92
N GLN A 86 -19.95 -0.13 5.16
CA GLN A 86 -21.01 -1.00 5.71
C GLN A 86 -22.31 -0.90 4.91
N GLN A 87 -22.66 0.27 4.40
CA GLN A 87 -23.86 0.50 3.60
C GLN A 87 -23.83 -0.20 2.24
N THR A 88 -22.66 -0.56 1.74
CA THR A 88 -22.51 -1.38 0.52
C THR A 88 -22.91 -2.85 0.73
N GLY A 89 -23.07 -3.29 1.97
CA GLY A 89 -23.33 -4.69 2.32
C GLY A 89 -22.07 -5.54 2.48
N ILE A 90 -20.88 -4.99 2.29
CA ILE A 90 -19.59 -5.66 2.53
C ILE A 90 -19.49 -6.05 4.01
N ARG A 91 -19.22 -7.33 4.27
CA ARG A 91 -19.12 -7.86 5.64
C ARG A 91 -17.70 -8.28 6.04
N ASN A 92 -16.94 -8.76 5.08
CA ASN A 92 -15.58 -9.29 5.29
C ASN A 92 -14.60 -8.50 4.42
N ALA A 93 -14.51 -7.20 4.66
CA ALA A 93 -13.73 -6.30 3.81
C ALA A 93 -12.29 -6.78 3.63
N CYS A 94 -11.83 -6.82 2.39
CA CYS A 94 -10.42 -6.86 2.02
C CYS A 94 -9.99 -5.42 1.69
N LEU A 95 -9.20 -4.81 2.56
CA LEU A 95 -8.70 -3.44 2.35
C LEU A 95 -7.42 -3.49 1.51
N ILE A 96 -7.50 -2.98 0.28
CA ILE A 96 -6.38 -2.91 -0.65
C ILE A 96 -5.88 -1.47 -0.69
N ASP A 97 -4.67 -1.24 -0.21
CA ASP A 97 -4.04 0.08 -0.06
C ASP A 97 -3.00 0.29 -1.15
N LEU A 98 -3.32 1.15 -2.13
CA LEU A 98 -2.47 1.42 -3.28
C LEU A 98 -1.50 2.56 -2.99
N GLY A 99 -0.20 2.26 -3.02
CA GLY A 99 0.83 3.20 -2.59
C GLY A 99 0.92 3.30 -1.07
N ALA A 100 0.88 2.15 -0.40
CA ALA A 100 0.77 2.03 1.05
C ALA A 100 1.94 2.69 1.83
N GLY A 101 3.11 2.80 1.22
CA GLY A 101 4.28 3.41 1.86
C GLY A 101 4.61 2.76 3.21
N ASN A 102 4.59 3.58 4.28
CA ASN A 102 4.80 3.10 5.66
C ASN A 102 3.53 2.54 6.33
N CYS A 103 2.43 2.37 5.62
CA CYS A 103 1.13 1.89 6.10
C CYS A 103 0.46 2.75 7.21
N ALA A 104 0.96 3.95 7.48
CA ALA A 104 0.47 4.77 8.60
C ALA A 104 -1.01 5.19 8.45
N LYS A 105 -1.45 5.54 7.24
CA LYS A 105 -2.84 5.90 6.95
C LYS A 105 -3.78 4.73 7.24
N SER A 106 -3.45 3.56 6.72
CA SER A 106 -4.25 2.36 6.91
C SER A 106 -4.23 1.87 8.36
N ALA A 107 -3.11 2.03 9.08
CA ALA A 107 -3.02 1.71 10.50
C ALA A 107 -4.09 2.47 11.32
N ALA A 108 -4.34 3.73 10.98
CA ALA A 108 -5.38 4.54 11.62
C ALA A 108 -6.81 4.17 11.17
N LEU A 109 -6.98 3.70 9.93
CA LEU A 109 -8.30 3.34 9.37
C LEU A 109 -8.76 1.92 9.76
N ILE A 110 -7.84 0.97 9.90
CA ILE A 110 -8.13 -0.45 10.24
C ILE A 110 -9.04 -0.62 11.45
N PRO A 111 -8.87 0.09 12.59
CA PRO A 111 -9.75 -0.06 13.77
C PRO A 111 -11.21 0.28 13.47
N HIS A 112 -11.48 1.14 12.50
CA HIS A 112 -12.82 1.59 12.11
C HIS A 112 -13.48 0.65 11.11
N ILE A 113 -12.76 0.17 10.11
CA ILE A 113 -13.24 -0.76 9.08
C ILE A 113 -13.26 -2.20 9.60
N LYS A 114 -12.24 -2.59 10.38
CA LYS A 114 -12.01 -3.97 10.86
C LYS A 114 -11.97 -4.98 9.71
N PRO A 115 -11.09 -4.78 8.72
CA PRO A 115 -11.02 -5.65 7.57
C PRO A 115 -10.59 -7.06 7.97
N GLN A 116 -11.04 -8.07 7.22
CA GLN A 116 -10.58 -9.45 7.40
C GLN A 116 -9.16 -9.63 6.83
N GLN A 117 -8.87 -8.94 5.74
CA GLN A 117 -7.56 -8.92 5.11
C GLN A 117 -7.12 -7.48 4.79
N TYR A 118 -5.85 -7.20 4.97
CA TYR A 118 -5.20 -5.96 4.55
C TYR A 118 -4.11 -6.26 3.53
N VAL A 119 -4.18 -5.57 2.41
CA VAL A 119 -3.30 -5.79 1.26
C VAL A 119 -2.60 -4.48 0.91
N PRO A 120 -1.49 -4.16 1.58
CA PRO A 120 -0.67 -3.03 1.19
C PRO A 120 0.08 -3.34 -0.10
N VAL A 121 0.00 -2.43 -1.06
CA VAL A 121 0.63 -2.50 -2.38
C VAL A 121 1.57 -1.32 -2.55
N ASP A 122 2.83 -1.59 -2.86
CA ASP A 122 3.82 -0.54 -3.11
C ASP A 122 4.92 -1.03 -4.06
N ILE A 123 5.51 -0.11 -4.82
CA ILE A 123 6.65 -0.42 -5.69
C ILE A 123 7.94 -0.65 -4.88
N SER A 124 8.04 -0.02 -3.69
CA SER A 124 9.19 -0.17 -2.78
C SER A 124 9.01 -1.40 -1.89
N ALA A 125 9.21 -2.59 -2.47
CA ALA A 125 8.91 -3.88 -1.82
C ALA A 125 9.62 -4.08 -0.47
N ASP A 126 10.88 -3.66 -0.33
CA ASP A 126 11.64 -3.83 0.93
C ASP A 126 11.13 -2.86 2.01
N PHE A 127 10.84 -1.62 1.64
CA PHE A 127 10.26 -0.63 2.54
C PHE A 127 8.88 -1.08 3.03
N LEU A 128 8.03 -1.56 2.11
CA LEU A 128 6.72 -2.12 2.42
C LEU A 128 6.79 -3.31 3.37
N ARG A 129 7.79 -4.20 3.17
CA ARG A 129 7.98 -5.38 4.02
C ARG A 129 8.22 -5.01 5.48
N ASP A 130 9.05 -3.98 5.71
CA ASP A 130 9.35 -3.52 7.06
C ASP A 130 8.12 -2.83 7.68
N ALA A 131 7.41 -2.00 6.92
CA ALA A 131 6.17 -1.35 7.35
C ALA A 131 5.07 -2.37 7.73
N ALA A 132 4.84 -3.38 6.90
CA ALA A 132 3.83 -4.40 7.16
C ALA A 132 4.19 -5.30 8.35
N ARG A 133 5.49 -5.57 8.60
CA ARG A 133 5.92 -6.27 9.84
C ARG A 133 5.64 -5.43 11.09
N ALA A 134 5.92 -4.13 11.04
CA ALA A 134 5.61 -3.22 12.15
C ALA A 134 4.10 -3.16 12.40
N LEU A 135 3.30 -3.08 11.32
CA LEU A 135 1.84 -3.08 11.41
C LEU A 135 1.29 -4.38 12.00
N GLN A 136 1.84 -5.54 11.62
CA GLN A 136 1.42 -6.83 12.15
C GLN A 136 1.59 -6.92 13.67
N ALA A 137 2.60 -6.28 14.22
CA ALA A 137 2.78 -6.23 15.68
C ALA A 137 1.63 -5.48 16.38
N SER A 138 1.06 -4.47 15.73
CA SER A 138 -0.09 -3.72 16.23
C SER A 138 -1.43 -4.43 16.00
N PHE A 139 -1.51 -5.28 14.99
CA PHE A 139 -2.71 -6.03 14.60
C PHE A 139 -2.40 -7.53 14.45
N PRO A 140 -2.12 -8.27 15.53
CA PRO A 140 -1.59 -9.64 15.45
C PRO A 140 -2.55 -10.66 14.80
N ALA A 141 -3.86 -10.38 14.79
CA ALA A 141 -4.88 -11.27 14.22
C ALA A 141 -5.26 -10.89 12.77
N LEU A 142 -4.76 -9.76 12.24
CA LEU A 142 -5.09 -9.31 10.90
C LEU A 142 -4.30 -10.13 9.87
N ASN A 143 -4.99 -10.62 8.84
CA ASN A 143 -4.33 -11.26 7.70
C ASN A 143 -3.71 -10.17 6.80
N ILE A 144 -2.39 -10.06 6.78
CA ILE A 144 -1.65 -9.06 5.99
C ILE A 144 -0.94 -9.76 4.82
N VAL A 145 -1.24 -9.31 3.58
CA VAL A 145 -0.59 -9.78 2.35
C VAL A 145 0.02 -8.59 1.63
N GLY A 146 1.32 -8.36 1.83
CA GLY A 146 2.05 -7.28 1.15
C GLY A 146 2.40 -7.62 -0.29
N LEU A 147 2.11 -6.72 -1.22
CA LEU A 147 2.40 -6.85 -2.64
C LEU A 147 3.44 -5.82 -3.08
N GLY A 148 4.66 -6.29 -3.40
CA GLY A 148 5.69 -5.46 -4.04
C GLY A 148 5.46 -5.44 -5.54
N MET A 149 4.86 -4.36 -6.10
CA MET A 149 4.56 -4.27 -7.52
C MET A 149 4.42 -2.83 -8.01
N ASP A 150 4.74 -2.62 -9.28
CA ASP A 150 4.35 -1.41 -10.03
C ASP A 150 2.93 -1.59 -10.58
N PHE A 151 1.96 -0.90 -9.98
CA PHE A 151 0.55 -0.94 -10.41
C PHE A 151 0.17 0.21 -11.35
N SER A 152 1.13 1.01 -11.82
CA SER A 152 0.85 2.17 -12.67
C SER A 152 0.28 1.80 -14.05
N SER A 153 0.58 0.60 -14.55
CA SER A 153 0.10 0.12 -15.85
C SER A 153 -1.03 -0.91 -15.73
N SER A 154 -0.99 -1.75 -14.71
CA SER A 154 -2.01 -2.79 -14.45
C SER A 154 -1.97 -3.25 -13.01
N LEU A 155 -3.14 -3.59 -12.46
CA LEU A 155 -3.26 -4.18 -11.14
C LEU A 155 -3.82 -5.59 -11.27
N VAL A 156 -2.96 -6.60 -11.04
CA VAL A 156 -3.37 -8.01 -11.02
C VAL A 156 -3.17 -8.54 -9.61
N LEU A 157 -4.25 -8.94 -8.98
CA LEU A 157 -4.23 -9.46 -7.62
C LEU A 157 -3.97 -10.97 -7.63
N PRO A 158 -2.94 -11.49 -6.90
CA PRO A 158 -2.68 -12.91 -6.79
C PRO A 158 -3.78 -13.65 -6.00
N ASP A 159 -3.79 -14.99 -6.07
CA ASP A 159 -4.84 -15.81 -5.43
C ASP A 159 -4.81 -15.75 -3.89
N ALA A 160 -3.70 -15.29 -3.29
CA ALA A 160 -3.61 -15.05 -1.86
C ALA A 160 -4.46 -13.86 -1.39
N VAL A 161 -4.91 -13.00 -2.32
CA VAL A 161 -5.74 -11.83 -2.05
C VAL A 161 -7.21 -12.21 -2.23
N GLN A 162 -8.00 -11.95 -1.18
CA GLN A 162 -9.44 -12.06 -1.25
C GLN A 162 -9.99 -10.98 -2.20
N LYS A 163 -10.55 -11.41 -3.33
CA LYS A 163 -11.03 -10.49 -4.37
C LYS A 163 -12.48 -10.02 -4.13
N ASP A 164 -13.26 -10.88 -3.48
CA ASP A 164 -14.62 -10.52 -3.07
C ASP A 164 -14.57 -9.55 -1.88
N ASP A 165 -15.52 -8.65 -1.82
CA ASP A 165 -15.60 -7.62 -0.76
C ASP A 165 -14.37 -6.70 -0.70
N SER A 166 -13.69 -6.45 -1.84
CA SER A 166 -12.53 -5.57 -1.90
C SER A 166 -12.91 -4.10 -1.79
N VAL A 167 -12.17 -3.38 -0.94
CA VAL A 167 -12.23 -1.93 -0.78
C VAL A 167 -10.87 -1.37 -1.16
N PHE A 168 -10.83 -0.59 -2.22
CA PHE A 168 -9.61 0.10 -2.65
C PHE A 168 -9.49 1.45 -1.95
N PHE A 169 -8.27 1.76 -1.56
CA PHE A 169 -7.95 2.93 -0.78
C PHE A 169 -6.70 3.64 -1.32
#